data_08c966aa8d76bf5a58475df207e586af
#
_entry.id   08c966aa8d76bf5a58475df207e586af
#
_cell.length_a   1.000
_cell.length_b   1.000
_cell.length_c   1.000
_cell.angle_alpha   90.00
_cell.angle_beta   90.00
_cell.angle_gamma   90.00
#
_symmetry.space_group_name_H-M   'P 1'
#
loop_
_entity.id
_entity.type
_entity.pdbx_description
1 polymer ?
#
loop_
_entity_poly.entity_id
_entity_poly.type
_entity_poly.pdbx_seq_one_letter_code
_entity_poly.pdbx_strand_id
1 'polypeptide(L)'
;MTQDFARTNSAAPAAPEDADYARAHPLTMFGLDALIAGSARLRPERAALADHCEEGRAALAFAELDFAIGAFVARLREFDIEPGARILLCCPPRAQTLIAITAIIAAGFEPVLAPLGLPQSALIAAANASRAEALMAPVRFANLDFEQALLGVAAQCPSIRLLGALSPEPIDGAVDFSLQGLRARPRTLPAGALISESWTPGDRAMIGTTDASGAPVFLAQGALLAAGLDLVRKTRRGGAAPILSLVSPGSFGGLIAGPLAALLSSATLHFLAPFRADAFLRLLDEIGPARLVAPMAILPDLARSGLLDDGALLSCAVLSQPNDAPRAVIPEASCPIIEIAGAGASLRISSHADKEDKARVA
;
A
#
# COMPACT_ATOMS: atom_id res chain seq x y z
N MET A 1 -30.74 -14.63 -35.57
CA MET A 1 -31.09 -14.73 -34.12
C MET A 1 -30.04 -13.98 -33.37
N THR A 2 -30.28 -12.71 -33.14
CA THR A 2 -29.41 -11.77 -32.43
C THR A 2 -29.85 -11.76 -30.97
N GLN A 3 -28.98 -12.22 -30.05
CA GLN A 3 -29.26 -12.13 -28.62
C GLN A 3 -28.69 -10.79 -28.10
N ASP A 4 -29.61 -9.91 -27.71
CA ASP A 4 -29.38 -8.71 -26.94
C ASP A 4 -28.91 -9.08 -25.54
N PHE A 5 -27.66 -8.75 -25.21
CA PHE A 5 -27.18 -8.74 -23.82
C PHE A 5 -27.56 -7.42 -23.17
N ALA A 6 -28.67 -7.45 -22.43
CA ALA A 6 -29.09 -6.36 -21.57
C ALA A 6 -28.00 -6.08 -20.50
N ARG A 7 -27.36 -4.92 -20.61
CA ARG A 7 -26.50 -4.34 -19.56
C ARG A 7 -27.39 -3.92 -18.39
N THR A 8 -27.39 -4.70 -17.33
CA THR A 8 -27.93 -4.27 -16.04
C THR A 8 -26.97 -3.22 -15.44
N ASN A 9 -27.34 -1.96 -15.60
CA ASN A 9 -26.76 -0.83 -14.87
C ASN A 9 -27.15 -0.98 -13.39
N SER A 10 -26.31 -1.59 -12.58
CA SER A 10 -26.39 -1.52 -11.12
C SER A 10 -25.94 -0.10 -10.71
N ALA A 11 -26.88 0.75 -10.36
CA ALA A 11 -26.59 2.05 -9.81
C ALA A 11 -25.81 1.88 -8.51
N ALA A 12 -24.57 2.43 -8.48
CA ALA A 12 -23.77 2.49 -7.26
C ALA A 12 -24.52 3.31 -6.18
N PRO A 13 -24.52 2.88 -4.91
CA PRO A 13 -25.17 3.64 -3.85
C PRO A 13 -24.53 5.03 -3.73
N ALA A 14 -25.36 6.05 -3.57
CA ALA A 14 -24.93 7.44 -3.41
C ALA A 14 -23.91 7.55 -2.27
N ALA A 15 -22.74 8.11 -2.59
CA ALA A 15 -21.70 8.38 -1.61
C ALA A 15 -22.14 9.55 -0.71
N PRO A 16 -21.85 9.52 0.61
CA PRO A 16 -22.19 10.61 1.50
C PRO A 16 -21.48 11.92 1.11
N GLU A 17 -22.08 13.09 1.45
CA GLU A 17 -21.60 14.45 1.10
C GLU A 17 -20.12 14.71 1.45
N ASP A 18 -19.59 14.04 2.47
CA ASP A 18 -18.18 14.07 2.87
C ASP A 18 -17.21 13.47 1.83
N ALA A 19 -17.65 12.53 1.01
CA ALA A 19 -16.84 11.94 -0.03
C ALA A 19 -16.62 12.87 -1.23
N ASP A 20 -17.53 13.82 -1.46
CA ASP A 20 -17.43 14.79 -2.55
C ASP A 20 -16.34 15.83 -2.26
N TYR A 21 -16.18 16.26 -1.01
CA TYR A 21 -15.09 17.16 -0.62
C TYR A 21 -13.72 16.55 -0.88
N ALA A 22 -13.53 15.29 -0.46
CA ALA A 22 -12.25 14.60 -0.66
C ALA A 22 -11.94 14.41 -2.16
N ARG A 23 -12.96 14.12 -2.98
CA ARG A 23 -12.81 14.00 -4.45
C ARG A 23 -12.47 15.31 -5.14
N ALA A 24 -12.99 16.42 -4.65
CA ALA A 24 -12.72 17.76 -5.18
C ALA A 24 -11.41 18.36 -4.69
N HIS A 25 -10.70 17.70 -3.77
CA HIS A 25 -9.46 18.24 -3.22
C HIS A 25 -8.32 18.25 -4.27
N PRO A 26 -7.58 19.37 -4.43
CA PRO A 26 -6.54 19.49 -5.46
C PRO A 26 -5.49 18.38 -5.44
N LEU A 27 -5.17 17.84 -4.26
CA LEU A 27 -4.18 16.75 -4.14
C LEU A 27 -4.60 15.46 -4.87
N THR A 28 -5.88 15.24 -5.12
CA THR A 28 -6.37 14.06 -5.86
C THR A 28 -6.02 14.11 -7.35
N MET A 29 -5.60 15.28 -7.84
CA MET A 29 -5.11 15.45 -9.21
C MET A 29 -3.65 15.00 -9.39
N PHE A 30 -2.90 14.81 -8.30
CA PHE A 30 -1.51 14.36 -8.34
C PHE A 30 -1.40 12.85 -8.31
N GLY A 31 -0.32 12.31 -8.89
CA GLY A 31 0.09 10.92 -8.71
C GLY A 31 0.88 10.74 -7.40
N LEU A 32 1.02 9.50 -6.97
CA LEU A 32 1.82 9.13 -5.79
C LEU A 32 3.29 9.54 -5.96
N ASP A 33 3.82 9.38 -7.16
CA ASP A 33 5.17 9.81 -7.57
C ASP A 33 5.38 11.31 -7.40
N ALA A 34 4.43 12.13 -7.87
CA ALA A 34 4.48 13.58 -7.76
C ALA A 34 4.42 14.06 -6.30
N LEU A 35 3.64 13.39 -5.43
CA LEU A 35 3.57 13.71 -4.00
C LEU A 35 4.88 13.39 -3.28
N ILE A 36 5.53 12.28 -3.60
CA ILE A 36 6.84 11.93 -3.03
C ILE A 36 7.92 12.88 -3.54
N ALA A 37 7.99 13.12 -4.84
CA ALA A 37 8.95 14.05 -5.42
C ALA A 37 8.80 15.49 -4.87
N GLY A 38 7.56 15.95 -4.70
CA GLY A 38 7.26 17.23 -4.04
C GLY A 38 7.75 17.27 -2.59
N SER A 39 7.53 16.18 -1.84
CA SER A 39 8.02 16.06 -0.45
C SER A 39 9.54 16.03 -0.37
N ALA A 40 10.21 15.33 -1.31
CA ALA A 40 11.66 15.28 -1.40
C ALA A 40 12.30 16.65 -1.68
N ARG A 41 11.63 17.49 -2.47
CA ARG A 41 12.09 18.88 -2.73
C ARG A 41 11.90 19.80 -1.55
N LEU A 42 10.75 19.70 -0.89
CA LEU A 42 10.39 20.60 0.21
C LEU A 42 11.04 20.23 1.53
N ARG A 43 11.29 18.94 1.76
CA ARG A 43 11.76 18.39 3.05
C ARG A 43 12.68 17.17 2.84
N PRO A 44 13.82 17.33 2.13
CA PRO A 44 14.68 16.22 1.69
C PRO A 44 15.16 15.33 2.86
N GLU A 45 15.54 15.94 3.97
CA GLU A 45 16.14 15.27 5.14
C GLU A 45 15.08 14.68 6.11
N ARG A 46 13.79 14.96 5.87
CA ARG A 46 12.77 14.44 6.76
C ARG A 46 12.59 12.94 6.55
N ALA A 47 12.52 12.20 7.66
CA ALA A 47 12.23 10.76 7.63
C ALA A 47 10.85 10.51 6.98
N ALA A 48 10.84 9.74 5.90
CA ALA A 48 9.64 9.33 5.17
C ALA A 48 9.16 7.97 5.64
N LEU A 49 10.07 7.00 5.68
CA LEU A 49 9.80 5.59 5.96
C LEU A 49 10.83 5.02 6.93
N ALA A 50 10.43 4.03 7.72
CA ALA A 50 11.33 3.20 8.49
C ALA A 50 10.83 1.76 8.51
N ASP A 51 11.70 0.83 8.14
CA ASP A 51 11.47 -0.61 8.29
C ASP A 51 12.07 -1.08 9.61
N HIS A 52 11.29 -1.83 10.38
CA HIS A 52 11.71 -2.52 11.58
C HIS A 52 11.57 -4.02 11.36
N CYS A 53 12.69 -4.69 11.25
CA CYS A 53 12.79 -6.12 10.98
C CYS A 53 13.80 -6.78 11.92
N GLU A 54 13.92 -8.10 11.87
CA GLU A 54 14.83 -8.83 12.75
C GLU A 54 16.31 -8.46 12.51
N GLU A 55 16.65 -8.07 11.27
CA GLU A 55 18.00 -7.65 10.90
C GLU A 55 18.34 -6.21 11.38
N GLY A 56 17.36 -5.49 11.92
CA GLY A 56 17.55 -4.14 12.43
C GLY A 56 16.56 -3.12 11.88
N ARG A 57 16.94 -1.86 11.99
CA ARG A 57 16.16 -0.71 11.49
C ARG A 57 16.80 -0.13 10.23
N ALA A 58 16.00 0.07 9.20
CA ALA A 58 16.38 0.83 8.02
C ALA A 58 15.43 2.00 7.84
N ALA A 59 15.93 3.22 7.87
CA ALA A 59 15.15 4.43 7.66
C ALA A 59 15.55 5.10 6.34
N LEU A 60 14.58 5.75 5.69
CA LEU A 60 14.76 6.53 4.47
C LEU A 60 14.21 7.93 4.67
N ALA A 61 15.01 8.95 4.40
CA ALA A 61 14.55 10.29 4.21
C ALA A 61 13.83 10.45 2.85
N PHE A 62 13.06 11.52 2.66
CA PHE A 62 12.37 11.74 1.38
C PHE A 62 13.32 11.83 0.19
N ALA A 63 14.51 12.41 0.35
CA ALA A 63 15.51 12.46 -0.71
C ALA A 63 16.05 11.07 -1.08
N GLU A 64 16.23 10.19 -0.09
CA GLU A 64 16.67 8.82 -0.32
C GLU A 64 15.56 7.96 -0.96
N LEU A 65 14.31 8.19 -0.55
CA LEU A 65 13.14 7.54 -1.13
C LEU A 65 12.99 7.93 -2.61
N ASP A 66 13.05 9.22 -2.94
CA ASP A 66 12.99 9.74 -4.31
C ASP A 66 14.14 9.17 -5.17
N PHE A 67 15.35 9.13 -4.61
CA PHE A 67 16.50 8.51 -5.27
C PHE A 67 16.27 7.01 -5.56
N ALA A 68 15.77 6.25 -4.59
CA ALA A 68 15.52 4.82 -4.76
C ALA A 68 14.44 4.55 -5.81
N ILE A 69 13.38 5.37 -5.84
CA ILE A 69 12.33 5.33 -6.88
C ILE A 69 12.95 5.59 -8.26
N GLY A 70 13.81 6.62 -8.39
CA GLY A 70 14.49 6.94 -9.63
C GLY A 70 15.39 5.83 -10.14
N ALA A 71 16.16 5.23 -9.26
CA ALA A 71 17.01 4.10 -9.61
C ALA A 71 16.18 2.88 -10.07
N PHE A 72 15.03 2.65 -9.44
CA PHE A 72 14.10 1.59 -9.83
C PHE A 72 13.48 1.87 -11.21
N VAL A 73 13.02 3.09 -11.47
CA VAL A 73 12.51 3.52 -12.79
C VAL A 73 13.56 3.33 -13.87
N ALA A 74 14.80 3.77 -13.62
CA ALA A 74 15.90 3.60 -14.56
C ALA A 74 16.14 2.12 -14.88
N ARG A 75 16.08 1.26 -13.84
CA ARG A 75 16.24 -0.18 -14.01
C ARG A 75 15.10 -0.80 -14.79
N LEU A 76 13.84 -0.40 -14.54
CA LEU A 76 12.69 -0.89 -15.29
C LEU A 76 12.80 -0.57 -16.80
N ARG A 77 13.27 0.63 -17.12
CA ARG A 77 13.43 1.10 -18.51
C ARG A 77 14.53 0.38 -19.32
N GLU A 78 15.35 -0.45 -18.66
CA GLU A 78 16.33 -1.30 -19.35
C GLU A 78 15.66 -2.52 -20.04
N PHE A 79 14.40 -2.79 -19.71
CA PHE A 79 13.65 -3.94 -20.23
C PHE A 79 12.58 -3.47 -21.22
N ASP A 80 12.35 -4.28 -22.25
CA ASP A 80 11.34 -4.03 -23.28
C ASP A 80 9.96 -4.47 -22.76
N ILE A 81 9.35 -3.62 -21.92
CA ILE A 81 7.99 -3.76 -21.38
C ILE A 81 7.11 -2.73 -22.08
N GLU A 82 5.96 -3.14 -22.56
CA GLU A 82 5.03 -2.27 -23.28
C GLU A 82 4.53 -1.11 -22.41
N PRO A 83 4.46 0.13 -22.91
CA PRO A 83 3.89 1.24 -22.18
C PRO A 83 2.46 0.94 -21.68
N GLY A 84 2.17 1.21 -20.40
CA GLY A 84 0.90 0.88 -19.80
C GLY A 84 0.72 -0.59 -19.40
N ALA A 85 1.76 -1.42 -19.57
CA ALA A 85 1.74 -2.81 -19.13
C ALA A 85 1.50 -2.92 -17.62
N ARG A 86 0.96 -4.06 -17.20
CA ARG A 86 0.71 -4.35 -15.81
C ARG A 86 1.85 -5.15 -15.20
N ILE A 87 2.21 -4.77 -13.99
CA ILE A 87 3.26 -5.41 -13.21
C ILE A 87 2.63 -5.99 -11.95
N LEU A 88 2.61 -7.31 -11.83
CA LEU A 88 2.15 -8.00 -10.63
C LEU A 88 3.22 -7.89 -9.55
N LEU A 89 2.85 -7.33 -8.41
CA LEU A 89 3.75 -7.01 -7.30
C LEU A 89 3.30 -7.71 -6.03
N CYS A 90 4.08 -8.68 -5.54
CA CYS A 90 3.88 -9.26 -4.22
C CYS A 90 4.43 -8.31 -3.15
N CYS A 91 3.57 -7.89 -2.24
CA CYS A 91 3.77 -6.74 -1.38
C CYS A 91 4.06 -7.12 0.08
N PRO A 92 5.32 -7.21 0.52
CA PRO A 92 5.64 -7.25 1.95
C PRO A 92 5.36 -5.89 2.62
N PRO A 93 5.10 -5.84 3.93
CA PRO A 93 5.00 -4.57 4.67
C PRO A 93 6.40 -3.98 4.90
N ARG A 94 6.98 -3.41 3.84
CA ARG A 94 8.33 -2.81 3.84
C ARG A 94 8.40 -1.59 2.91
N ALA A 95 9.38 -0.74 3.14
CA ALA A 95 9.69 0.43 2.32
C ALA A 95 9.88 0.08 0.83
N GLN A 96 10.52 -1.06 0.56
CA GLN A 96 10.75 -1.56 -0.80
C GLN A 96 9.45 -1.69 -1.61
N THR A 97 8.34 -2.06 -0.97
CA THR A 97 7.03 -2.16 -1.63
C THR A 97 6.53 -0.79 -2.09
N LEU A 98 6.64 0.24 -1.25
CA LEU A 98 6.24 1.60 -1.66
C LEU A 98 7.15 2.14 -2.76
N ILE A 99 8.45 1.89 -2.69
CA ILE A 99 9.40 2.23 -3.76
C ILE A 99 8.96 1.58 -5.07
N ALA A 100 8.68 0.27 -5.06
CA ALA A 100 8.26 -0.46 -6.24
C ALA A 100 6.93 0.05 -6.81
N ILE A 101 5.89 0.23 -5.98
CA ILE A 101 4.58 0.77 -6.41
C ILE A 101 4.78 2.12 -7.10
N THR A 102 5.51 3.03 -6.45
CA THR A 102 5.71 4.39 -6.97
C THR A 102 6.55 4.39 -8.25
N ALA A 103 7.60 3.56 -8.30
CA ALA A 103 8.47 3.46 -9.47
C ALA A 103 7.74 2.86 -10.69
N ILE A 104 6.89 1.85 -10.49
CA ILE A 104 6.06 1.26 -11.54
C ILE A 104 5.16 2.34 -12.15
N ILE A 105 4.49 3.14 -11.31
CA ILE A 105 3.64 4.26 -11.74
C ILE A 105 4.47 5.31 -12.49
N ALA A 106 5.58 5.75 -11.91
CA ALA A 106 6.45 6.78 -12.50
C ALA A 106 7.10 6.33 -13.82
N ALA A 107 7.26 5.02 -14.01
CA ALA A 107 7.73 4.46 -15.28
C ALA A 107 6.63 4.38 -16.36
N GLY A 108 5.37 4.66 -16.00
CA GLY A 108 4.21 4.61 -16.93
C GLY A 108 3.52 3.25 -16.99
N PHE A 109 3.71 2.39 -15.98
CA PHE A 109 3.10 1.07 -15.87
C PHE A 109 1.99 1.05 -14.80
N GLU A 110 1.15 0.01 -14.82
CA GLU A 110 0.08 -0.19 -13.84
C GLU A 110 0.48 -1.27 -12.82
N PRO A 111 0.69 -0.94 -11.52
CA PRO A 111 0.93 -1.95 -10.50
C PRO A 111 -0.35 -2.72 -10.18
N VAL A 112 -0.23 -4.05 -10.10
CA VAL A 112 -1.25 -4.95 -9.59
C VAL A 112 -0.74 -5.56 -8.29
N LEU A 113 -1.28 -5.10 -7.17
CA LEU A 113 -0.80 -5.44 -5.83
C LEU A 113 -1.37 -6.80 -5.41
N ALA A 114 -0.50 -7.68 -4.98
CA ALA A 114 -0.85 -8.98 -4.43
C ALA A 114 -0.39 -9.09 -2.97
N PRO A 115 -1.27 -9.45 -2.02
CA PRO A 115 -0.85 -9.74 -0.66
C PRO A 115 0.17 -10.87 -0.61
N LEU A 116 1.11 -10.80 0.34
CA LEU A 116 1.96 -11.95 0.64
C LEU A 116 1.10 -13.12 1.17
N GLY A 117 1.49 -14.32 0.80
CA GLY A 117 0.79 -15.53 1.24
C GLY A 117 -0.32 -16.00 0.32
N LEU A 118 -0.56 -15.33 -0.82
CA LEU A 118 -1.39 -15.92 -1.86
C LEU A 118 -0.76 -17.21 -2.36
N PRO A 119 -1.55 -18.30 -2.52
CA PRO A 119 -1.05 -19.54 -3.10
C PRO A 119 -0.63 -19.31 -4.55
N GLN A 120 0.32 -20.09 -5.04
CA GLN A 120 0.83 -20.00 -6.41
C GLN A 120 -0.29 -20.00 -7.47
N SER A 121 -1.34 -20.80 -7.27
CA SER A 121 -2.51 -20.86 -8.17
C SER A 121 -3.25 -19.53 -8.26
N ALA A 122 -3.39 -18.79 -7.15
CA ALA A 122 -3.99 -17.47 -7.14
C ALA A 122 -3.09 -16.41 -7.80
N LEU A 123 -1.76 -16.51 -7.63
CA LEU A 123 -0.81 -15.65 -8.34
C LEU A 123 -0.84 -15.90 -9.85
N ILE A 124 -0.95 -17.16 -10.30
CA ILE A 124 -1.13 -17.51 -11.71
C ILE A 124 -2.45 -16.92 -12.24
N ALA A 125 -3.54 -17.07 -11.49
CA ALA A 125 -4.83 -16.49 -11.85
C ALA A 125 -4.74 -14.96 -11.96
N ALA A 126 -4.08 -14.29 -11.02
CA ALA A 126 -3.87 -12.85 -11.03
C ALA A 126 -3.02 -12.39 -12.23
N ALA A 127 -1.92 -13.08 -12.52
CA ALA A 127 -1.05 -12.79 -13.65
C ALA A 127 -1.79 -12.89 -14.98
N ASN A 128 -2.54 -13.98 -15.17
CA ASN A 128 -3.31 -14.20 -16.39
C ASN A 128 -4.50 -13.23 -16.53
N ALA A 129 -5.27 -13.01 -15.45
CA ALA A 129 -6.42 -12.11 -15.47
C ALA A 129 -6.02 -10.63 -15.67
N SER A 130 -4.88 -10.22 -15.11
CA SER A 130 -4.33 -8.89 -15.32
C SER A 130 -3.53 -8.77 -16.62
N ARG A 131 -3.16 -9.88 -17.27
CA ARG A 131 -2.19 -9.92 -18.37
C ARG A 131 -0.87 -9.25 -18.00
N ALA A 132 -0.38 -9.53 -16.79
CA ALA A 132 0.86 -8.92 -16.32
C ALA A 132 2.04 -9.32 -17.20
N GLU A 133 2.91 -8.36 -17.52
CA GLU A 133 4.14 -8.60 -18.28
C GLU A 133 5.36 -8.79 -17.38
N ALA A 134 5.25 -8.37 -16.12
CA ALA A 134 6.28 -8.60 -15.12
C ALA A 134 5.67 -9.10 -13.82
N LEU A 135 6.46 -9.88 -13.09
CA LEU A 135 6.17 -10.33 -11.73
C LEU A 135 7.33 -9.92 -10.83
N MET A 136 7.02 -9.24 -9.73
CA MET A 136 8.00 -8.79 -8.75
C MET A 136 7.62 -9.26 -7.36
N ALA A 137 8.57 -9.85 -6.63
CA ALA A 137 8.38 -10.29 -5.26
C ALA A 137 9.70 -10.31 -4.48
N PRO A 138 9.65 -10.30 -3.15
CA PRO A 138 10.82 -10.71 -2.37
C PRO A 138 11.11 -12.20 -2.64
N VAL A 139 12.38 -12.58 -2.64
CA VAL A 139 12.77 -14.00 -2.70
C VAL A 139 12.43 -14.67 -1.39
N ARG A 140 12.71 -13.97 -0.29
CA ARG A 140 12.40 -14.39 1.07
C ARG A 140 11.75 -13.25 1.86
N PHE A 141 10.84 -13.64 2.73
CA PHE A 141 10.25 -12.71 3.70
C PHE A 141 9.93 -13.51 4.98
N ALA A 142 10.55 -13.16 6.08
CA ALA A 142 10.52 -13.95 7.31
C ALA A 142 10.92 -15.42 7.03
N ASN A 143 10.05 -16.36 7.37
CA ASN A 143 10.23 -17.79 7.11
C ASN A 143 9.60 -18.28 5.80
N LEU A 144 9.08 -17.35 4.97
CA LEU A 144 8.49 -17.69 3.68
C LEU A 144 9.53 -17.58 2.58
N ASP A 145 9.58 -18.60 1.72
CA ASP A 145 10.38 -18.64 0.51
C ASP A 145 9.46 -18.57 -0.72
N PHE A 146 9.71 -17.61 -1.59
CA PHE A 146 8.87 -17.34 -2.77
C PHE A 146 9.55 -17.78 -4.07
N GLU A 147 10.79 -18.29 -4.04
CA GLU A 147 11.54 -18.65 -5.24
C GLU A 147 10.75 -19.60 -6.13
N GLN A 148 10.30 -20.73 -5.57
CA GLN A 148 9.56 -21.73 -6.33
C GLN A 148 8.23 -21.20 -6.86
N ALA A 149 7.56 -20.35 -6.09
CA ALA A 149 6.30 -19.73 -6.52
C ALA A 149 6.54 -18.77 -7.69
N LEU A 150 7.58 -17.94 -7.63
CA LEU A 150 7.95 -17.00 -8.70
C LEU A 150 8.27 -17.73 -10.00
N LEU A 151 9.15 -18.72 -9.94
CA LEU A 151 9.54 -19.53 -11.10
C LEU A 151 8.34 -20.30 -11.67
N GLY A 152 7.50 -20.86 -10.79
CA GLY A 152 6.30 -21.60 -11.19
C GLY A 152 5.23 -20.73 -11.83
N VAL A 153 5.06 -19.48 -11.39
CA VAL A 153 4.16 -18.51 -12.06
C VAL A 153 4.72 -18.13 -13.43
N ALA A 154 6.01 -17.81 -13.53
CA ALA A 154 6.64 -17.45 -14.79
C ALA A 154 6.54 -18.59 -15.83
N ALA A 155 6.74 -19.83 -15.41
CA ALA A 155 6.64 -20.99 -16.30
C ALA A 155 5.21 -21.22 -16.84
N GLN A 156 4.17 -20.78 -16.11
CA GLN A 156 2.78 -21.00 -16.47
C GLN A 156 2.08 -19.76 -17.06
N CYS A 157 2.72 -18.60 -17.02
CA CYS A 157 2.16 -17.33 -17.52
C CYS A 157 3.05 -16.79 -18.65
N PRO A 158 2.79 -17.13 -19.93
CA PRO A 158 3.61 -16.71 -21.05
C PRO A 158 3.69 -15.19 -21.26
N SER A 159 2.78 -14.42 -20.66
CA SER A 159 2.83 -12.95 -20.67
C SER A 159 3.95 -12.38 -19.82
N ILE A 160 4.45 -13.13 -18.80
CA ILE A 160 5.52 -12.68 -17.91
C ILE A 160 6.85 -12.71 -18.66
N ARG A 161 7.39 -11.54 -18.97
CA ARG A 161 8.68 -11.34 -19.64
C ARG A 161 9.79 -10.97 -18.68
N LEU A 162 9.45 -10.43 -17.50
CA LEU A 162 10.38 -9.98 -16.48
C LEU A 162 10.02 -10.55 -15.12
N LEU A 163 11.01 -11.21 -14.49
CA LEU A 163 10.98 -11.51 -13.05
C LEU A 163 11.85 -10.52 -12.31
N GLY A 164 11.32 -9.89 -11.26
CA GLY A 164 12.02 -8.95 -10.42
C GLY A 164 12.15 -9.45 -8.97
N ALA A 165 13.37 -9.52 -8.46
CA ALA A 165 13.65 -9.80 -7.06
C ALA A 165 13.68 -8.49 -6.26
N LEU A 166 12.83 -8.36 -5.23
CA LEU A 166 12.77 -7.19 -4.33
C LEU A 166 13.66 -7.34 -3.10
N SER A 167 14.31 -8.44 -2.93
CA SER A 167 15.28 -8.74 -1.88
C SER A 167 16.64 -9.10 -2.48
N PRO A 168 17.74 -8.97 -1.74
CA PRO A 168 19.10 -9.09 -2.31
C PRO A 168 19.52 -10.52 -2.65
N GLU A 169 18.72 -11.52 -2.27
CA GLU A 169 19.00 -12.91 -2.59
C GLU A 169 18.85 -13.14 -4.11
N PRO A 170 19.85 -13.73 -4.76
CA PRO A 170 19.78 -13.99 -6.18
C PRO A 170 18.82 -15.14 -6.51
N ILE A 171 18.06 -15.00 -7.60
CA ILE A 171 17.33 -16.09 -8.25
C ILE A 171 17.75 -16.13 -9.71
N ASP A 172 17.99 -17.34 -10.22
CA ASP A 172 18.30 -17.52 -11.65
C ASP A 172 17.14 -17.00 -12.51
N GLY A 173 17.49 -16.13 -13.47
CA GLY A 173 16.53 -15.51 -14.39
C GLY A 173 15.77 -14.32 -13.82
N ALA A 174 15.96 -13.96 -12.54
CA ALA A 174 15.35 -12.75 -11.98
C ALA A 174 16.33 -11.57 -11.96
N VAL A 175 15.79 -10.39 -12.14
CA VAL A 175 16.52 -9.12 -12.08
C VAL A 175 16.47 -8.56 -10.66
N ASP A 176 17.62 -8.13 -10.17
CA ASP A 176 17.72 -7.48 -8.85
C ASP A 176 17.11 -6.07 -8.87
N PHE A 177 16.04 -5.90 -8.12
CA PHE A 177 15.39 -4.64 -7.78
C PHE A 177 15.42 -4.37 -6.27
N SER A 178 16.29 -5.05 -5.53
CA SER A 178 16.47 -4.79 -4.10
C SER A 178 16.96 -3.36 -3.85
N LEU A 179 16.65 -2.80 -2.70
CA LEU A 179 17.15 -1.48 -2.30
C LEU A 179 18.69 -1.44 -2.28
N GLN A 180 19.32 -2.54 -1.90
CA GLN A 180 20.77 -2.68 -1.90
C GLN A 180 21.32 -2.64 -3.33
N GLY A 181 20.76 -3.41 -4.25
CA GLY A 181 21.16 -3.43 -5.67
C GLY A 181 20.94 -2.08 -6.34
N LEU A 182 19.82 -1.42 -6.04
CA LEU A 182 19.50 -0.08 -6.57
C LEU A 182 20.49 0.99 -6.06
N ARG A 183 20.88 0.94 -4.78
CA ARG A 183 21.87 1.88 -4.21
C ARG A 183 23.28 1.69 -4.74
N ALA A 184 23.65 0.48 -5.14
CA ALA A 184 24.97 0.20 -5.71
C ALA A 184 25.16 0.76 -7.13
N ARG A 185 24.08 1.17 -7.81
CA ARG A 185 24.12 1.70 -9.16
C ARG A 185 24.56 3.16 -9.18
N PRO A 186 25.29 3.58 -10.22
CA PRO A 186 25.64 4.99 -10.40
C PRO A 186 24.38 5.85 -10.51
N ARG A 187 24.41 7.04 -9.96
CA ARG A 187 23.33 8.04 -10.11
C ARG A 187 23.26 8.49 -11.56
N THR A 188 22.34 7.93 -12.31
CA THR A 188 22.12 8.30 -13.72
C THR A 188 21.09 9.42 -13.89
N LEU A 189 20.31 9.70 -12.81
CA LEU A 189 19.28 10.74 -12.82
C LEU A 189 19.59 11.81 -11.77
N PRO A 190 19.51 13.10 -12.08
CA PRO A 190 19.58 14.16 -11.10
C PRO A 190 18.40 14.06 -10.12
N ALA A 191 18.60 14.50 -8.87
CA ALA A 191 17.53 14.56 -7.88
C ALA A 191 16.35 15.38 -8.42
N GLY A 192 15.15 14.83 -8.38
CA GLY A 192 13.95 15.46 -8.94
C GLY A 192 13.72 15.25 -10.44
N ALA A 193 14.58 14.51 -11.13
CA ALA A 193 14.37 14.14 -12.55
C ALA A 193 13.21 13.15 -12.77
N LEU A 194 12.62 12.64 -11.69
CA LEU A 194 11.44 11.78 -11.72
C LEU A 194 10.13 12.50 -12.04
N ILE A 195 10.13 13.83 -12.09
CA ILE A 195 9.01 14.52 -12.69
C ILE A 195 9.11 14.25 -14.18
N SER A 196 8.55 13.14 -14.55
CA SER A 196 8.36 12.73 -15.93
C SER A 196 7.73 13.89 -16.69
N GLU A 197 8.26 14.21 -17.86
CA GLU A 197 7.58 15.08 -18.84
C GLU A 197 6.21 14.49 -19.24
N SER A 198 5.98 13.21 -18.94
CA SER A 198 4.70 12.51 -19.04
C SER A 198 4.01 12.38 -17.68
N TRP A 199 3.65 13.50 -17.07
CA TRP A 199 2.80 13.51 -15.88
C TRP A 199 1.45 12.86 -16.20
N THR A 200 1.16 11.75 -15.55
CA THR A 200 -0.13 11.06 -15.69
C THR A 200 -1.08 11.65 -14.68
N PRO A 201 -2.16 12.33 -15.10
CA PRO A 201 -3.17 12.84 -14.17
C PRO A 201 -3.66 11.73 -13.25
N GLY A 202 -3.85 12.05 -11.97
CA GLY A 202 -4.23 11.08 -10.93
C GLY A 202 -5.54 10.31 -11.21
N ASP A 203 -6.37 10.83 -12.12
CA ASP A 203 -7.62 10.20 -12.59
C ASP A 203 -7.38 9.07 -13.62
N ARG A 204 -6.23 9.05 -14.30
CA ARG A 204 -5.89 8.06 -15.34
C ARG A 204 -4.94 6.97 -14.85
N ALA A 205 -4.16 7.25 -13.82
CA ALA A 205 -3.21 6.28 -13.30
C ALA A 205 -3.93 5.27 -12.40
N MET A 206 -4.02 4.03 -12.85
CA MET A 206 -4.72 2.95 -12.14
C MET A 206 -3.75 2.18 -11.24
N ILE A 207 -4.24 1.79 -10.07
CA ILE A 207 -3.59 0.79 -9.21
C ILE A 207 -4.56 -0.38 -9.09
N GLY A 208 -4.09 -1.57 -9.35
CA GLY A 208 -4.83 -2.80 -9.16
C GLY A 208 -4.52 -3.45 -7.82
N THR A 209 -5.44 -4.24 -7.29
CA THR A 209 -5.20 -5.21 -6.23
C THR A 209 -5.90 -6.51 -6.58
N THR A 210 -5.46 -7.61 -6.02
CA THR A 210 -6.10 -8.91 -6.21
C THR A 210 -6.99 -9.22 -5.02
N ASP A 211 -8.13 -9.85 -5.29
CA ASP A 211 -8.92 -10.52 -4.26
C ASP A 211 -8.33 -11.90 -3.90
N ALA A 212 -8.97 -12.62 -2.99
CA ALA A 212 -8.53 -13.95 -2.56
C ALA A 212 -8.55 -15.01 -3.70
N SER A 213 -9.29 -14.78 -4.78
CA SER A 213 -9.34 -15.64 -5.96
C SER A 213 -8.26 -15.30 -7.00
N GLY A 214 -7.54 -14.17 -6.81
CA GLY A 214 -6.60 -13.62 -7.77
C GLY A 214 -7.25 -12.71 -8.82
N ALA A 215 -8.56 -12.42 -8.72
CA ALA A 215 -9.21 -11.49 -9.66
C ALA A 215 -8.74 -10.05 -9.40
N PRO A 216 -8.23 -9.34 -10.42
CA PRO A 216 -7.76 -7.97 -10.24
C PRO A 216 -8.92 -6.97 -10.22
N VAL A 217 -8.83 -6.00 -9.31
CA VAL A 217 -9.72 -4.85 -9.24
C VAL A 217 -8.88 -3.59 -9.29
N PHE A 218 -9.30 -2.60 -10.08
CA PHE A 218 -8.52 -1.37 -10.31
C PHE A 218 -9.26 -0.14 -9.77
N LEU A 219 -8.50 0.78 -9.16
CA LEU A 219 -8.94 2.11 -8.77
C LEU A 219 -7.98 3.17 -9.31
N ALA A 220 -8.53 4.33 -9.65
CA ALA A 220 -7.72 5.50 -9.98
C ALA A 220 -6.97 6.00 -8.75
N GLN A 221 -5.72 6.48 -8.91
CA GLN A 221 -4.95 7.04 -7.81
C GLN A 221 -5.67 8.19 -7.11
N GLY A 222 -6.36 9.04 -7.86
CA GLY A 222 -7.17 10.12 -7.29
C GLY A 222 -8.24 9.63 -6.31
N ALA A 223 -8.89 8.50 -6.60
CA ALA A 223 -9.87 7.89 -5.69
C ALA A 223 -9.21 7.36 -4.40
N LEU A 224 -8.02 6.75 -4.52
CA LEU A 224 -7.26 6.29 -3.35
C LEU A 224 -6.76 7.46 -2.50
N LEU A 225 -6.30 8.54 -3.12
CA LEU A 225 -5.90 9.78 -2.43
C LEU A 225 -7.08 10.44 -1.73
N ALA A 226 -8.26 10.48 -2.35
CA ALA A 226 -9.49 10.97 -1.72
C ALA A 226 -9.85 10.17 -0.47
N ALA A 227 -9.75 8.84 -0.55
CA ALA A 227 -9.96 7.95 0.61
C ALA A 227 -8.90 8.18 1.71
N GLY A 228 -7.64 8.40 1.33
CA GLY A 228 -6.57 8.77 2.26
C GLY A 228 -6.81 10.10 2.97
N LEU A 229 -7.29 11.12 2.24
CA LEU A 229 -7.67 12.42 2.82
C LEU A 229 -8.82 12.28 3.82
N ASP A 230 -9.85 11.49 3.50
CA ASP A 230 -10.95 11.22 4.41
C ASP A 230 -10.47 10.51 5.68
N LEU A 231 -9.59 9.51 5.55
CA LEU A 231 -8.99 8.85 6.69
C LEU A 231 -8.18 9.82 7.56
N VAL A 232 -7.29 10.64 6.96
CA VAL A 232 -6.50 11.64 7.68
C VAL A 232 -7.40 12.63 8.42
N ARG A 233 -8.50 13.05 7.80
CA ARG A 233 -9.49 13.93 8.45
C ARG A 233 -10.12 13.28 9.67
N LYS A 234 -10.51 12.01 9.59
CA LYS A 234 -11.11 11.23 10.68
C LYS A 234 -10.12 10.94 11.82
N THR A 235 -8.82 10.91 11.51
CA THR A 235 -7.74 10.62 12.47
C THR A 235 -6.99 11.87 12.94
N ARG A 236 -7.54 13.06 12.87
CA ARG A 236 -6.86 14.36 13.08
C ARG A 236 -6.15 14.55 14.43
N ARG A 237 -6.33 13.70 15.40
CA ARG A 237 -5.63 13.77 16.68
C ARG A 237 -4.12 13.54 16.48
N GLY A 238 -3.28 14.46 16.95
CA GLY A 238 -1.83 14.30 16.98
C GLY A 238 -1.05 14.84 15.78
N GLY A 239 -1.63 15.60 14.85
CA GLY A 239 -0.89 16.27 13.77
C GLY A 239 -0.09 15.31 12.89
N ALA A 240 1.22 15.51 12.77
CA ALA A 240 2.16 14.65 12.03
C ALA A 240 2.69 13.46 12.87
N ALA A 241 1.88 12.93 13.80
CA ALA A 241 2.27 11.78 14.60
C ALA A 241 2.63 10.57 13.72
N PRO A 242 3.63 9.77 14.13
CA PRO A 242 4.07 8.62 13.35
C PRO A 242 2.92 7.62 13.10
N ILE A 243 2.99 6.94 11.96
CA ILE A 243 2.09 5.86 11.61
C ILE A 243 2.87 4.55 11.73
N LEU A 244 2.39 3.64 12.57
CA LEU A 244 2.94 2.29 12.70
C LEU A 244 2.03 1.32 11.96
N SER A 245 2.54 0.70 10.90
CA SER A 245 1.79 -0.25 10.07
C SER A 245 2.26 -1.68 10.32
N LEU A 246 1.32 -2.53 10.71
CA LEU A 246 1.49 -3.98 10.81
C LEU A 246 0.95 -4.70 9.56
N VAL A 247 0.42 -3.94 8.60
CA VAL A 247 -0.19 -4.48 7.37
C VAL A 247 0.59 -4.07 6.14
N SER A 248 0.55 -4.93 5.14
CA SER A 248 1.14 -4.67 3.85
C SER A 248 0.34 -3.62 3.07
N PRO A 249 1.01 -2.74 2.29
CA PRO A 249 0.35 -1.91 1.29
C PRO A 249 -0.16 -2.69 0.06
N GLY A 250 -0.14 -4.03 0.09
CA GLY A 250 -0.62 -4.91 -0.97
C GLY A 250 -2.14 -5.00 -1.12
N SER A 251 -2.90 -4.14 -0.43
CA SER A 251 -4.34 -3.96 -0.60
C SER A 251 -4.66 -2.46 -0.60
N PHE A 252 -5.82 -2.08 -1.14
CA PHE A 252 -6.23 -0.67 -1.11
C PHE A 252 -6.33 -0.12 0.31
N GLY A 253 -6.88 -0.89 1.25
CA GLY A 253 -6.95 -0.49 2.66
C GLY A 253 -5.56 -0.27 3.27
N GLY A 254 -4.62 -1.18 3.04
CA GLY A 254 -3.24 -1.06 3.52
C GLY A 254 -2.49 0.10 2.89
N LEU A 255 -2.67 0.32 1.57
CA LEU A 255 -2.07 1.45 0.86
C LEU A 255 -2.62 2.80 1.38
N ILE A 256 -3.94 2.88 1.59
CA ILE A 256 -4.60 4.10 2.08
C ILE A 256 -4.19 4.41 3.52
N ALA A 257 -4.28 3.41 4.43
CA ALA A 257 -4.07 3.63 5.85
C ALA A 257 -2.59 3.84 6.22
N GLY A 258 -1.67 3.21 5.51
CA GLY A 258 -0.23 3.35 5.70
C GLY A 258 0.35 4.47 4.84
N PRO A 259 0.83 4.16 3.62
CA PRO A 259 1.58 5.09 2.78
C PRO A 259 0.86 6.40 2.45
N LEU A 260 -0.41 6.32 1.98
CA LEU A 260 -1.13 7.54 1.58
C LEU A 260 -1.45 8.42 2.79
N ALA A 261 -1.91 7.83 3.89
CA ALA A 261 -2.14 8.59 5.12
C ALA A 261 -0.86 9.26 5.64
N ALA A 262 0.29 8.58 5.57
CA ALA A 262 1.58 9.13 5.98
C ALA A 262 1.99 10.33 5.11
N LEU A 263 1.94 10.19 3.79
CA LEU A 263 2.25 11.27 2.85
C LEU A 263 1.35 12.49 3.05
N LEU A 264 0.03 12.28 3.14
CA LEU A 264 -0.97 13.32 3.26
C LEU A 264 -0.96 14.03 4.62
N SER A 265 -0.56 13.35 5.70
CA SER A 265 -0.40 13.93 7.04
C SER A 265 1.02 14.39 7.33
N SER A 266 1.96 14.19 6.41
CA SER A 266 3.40 14.43 6.62
C SER A 266 3.97 13.64 7.82
N ALA A 267 3.43 12.46 8.10
CA ALA A 267 3.91 11.56 9.13
C ALA A 267 5.05 10.67 8.62
N THR A 268 5.91 10.20 9.52
CA THR A 268 6.83 9.10 9.21
C THR A 268 6.04 7.78 9.27
N LEU A 269 6.19 6.95 8.25
CA LEU A 269 5.60 5.61 8.22
C LEU A 269 6.61 4.59 8.73
N HIS A 270 6.24 3.84 9.74
CA HIS A 270 7.00 2.72 10.29
C HIS A 270 6.32 1.41 9.90
N PHE A 271 7.06 0.52 9.25
CA PHE A 271 6.64 -0.86 9.04
C PHE A 271 7.27 -1.76 10.10
N LEU A 272 6.47 -2.58 10.75
CA LEU A 272 6.95 -3.63 11.65
C LEU A 272 6.55 -5.00 11.09
N ALA A 273 7.52 -5.72 10.59
CA ALA A 273 7.30 -7.03 10.00
C ALA A 273 8.58 -7.90 9.98
N PRO A 274 8.47 -9.17 10.37
CA PRO A 274 7.26 -9.84 10.88
C PRO A 274 6.79 -9.26 12.23
N PHE A 275 5.50 -9.39 12.52
CA PHE A 275 4.95 -8.91 13.79
C PHE A 275 5.47 -9.74 14.97
N ARG A 276 5.96 -9.04 15.99
CA ARG A 276 6.36 -9.59 17.29
C ARG A 276 5.91 -8.61 18.38
N ALA A 277 5.21 -9.12 19.39
CA ALA A 277 4.64 -8.26 20.42
C ALA A 277 5.70 -7.47 21.22
N ASP A 278 6.86 -8.10 21.51
CA ASP A 278 7.97 -7.44 22.20
C ASP A 278 8.61 -6.31 21.35
N ALA A 279 8.74 -6.52 20.05
CA ALA A 279 9.26 -5.51 19.13
C ALA A 279 8.25 -4.36 18.93
N PHE A 280 6.96 -4.69 18.91
CA PHE A 280 5.88 -3.72 18.80
C PHE A 280 5.85 -2.77 20.02
N LEU A 281 5.92 -3.29 21.23
CA LEU A 281 5.93 -2.48 22.45
C LEU A 281 7.18 -1.60 22.52
N ARG A 282 8.37 -2.16 22.27
CA ARG A 282 9.61 -1.36 22.21
C ARG A 282 9.54 -0.25 21.19
N LEU A 283 8.97 -0.53 20.02
CA LEU A 283 8.84 0.49 18.96
C LEU A 283 7.88 1.60 19.37
N LEU A 284 6.75 1.29 20.01
CA LEU A 284 5.83 2.29 20.55
C LEU A 284 6.52 3.19 21.58
N ASP A 285 7.32 2.62 22.49
CA ASP A 285 8.10 3.37 23.47
C ASP A 285 9.12 4.30 22.79
N GLU A 286 9.75 3.85 21.68
CA GLU A 286 10.75 4.63 20.94
C GLU A 286 10.13 5.79 20.16
N ILE A 287 9.03 5.55 19.41
CA ILE A 287 8.46 6.56 18.51
C ILE A 287 7.44 7.47 19.21
N GLY A 288 7.01 7.12 20.43
CA GLY A 288 5.98 7.81 21.18
C GLY A 288 4.56 7.56 20.65
N PRO A 289 3.59 8.38 21.05
CA PRO A 289 2.20 8.19 20.65
C PRO A 289 2.03 8.14 19.14
N ALA A 290 1.46 7.03 18.65
CA ALA A 290 1.40 6.71 17.22
C ALA A 290 -0.02 6.42 16.75
N ARG A 291 -0.23 6.50 15.43
CA ARG A 291 -1.41 5.97 14.76
C ARG A 291 -1.10 4.54 14.32
N LEU A 292 -1.91 3.60 14.73
CA LEU A 292 -1.73 2.20 14.37
C LEU A 292 -2.54 1.84 13.12
N VAL A 293 -1.95 1.05 12.22
CA VAL A 293 -2.63 0.38 11.12
C VAL A 293 -2.44 -1.12 11.29
N ALA A 294 -3.53 -1.84 11.50
CA ALA A 294 -3.47 -3.24 11.90
C ALA A 294 -4.58 -4.09 11.26
N PRO A 295 -4.41 -5.42 11.16
CA PRO A 295 -5.53 -6.30 10.83
C PRO A 295 -6.55 -6.29 11.99
N MET A 296 -7.84 -6.43 11.65
CA MET A 296 -8.94 -6.46 12.63
C MET A 296 -8.70 -7.53 13.72
N ALA A 297 -8.05 -8.63 13.37
CA ALA A 297 -7.81 -9.76 14.27
C ALA A 297 -6.97 -9.41 15.51
N ILE A 298 -6.13 -8.37 15.49
CA ILE A 298 -5.31 -7.98 16.65
C ILE A 298 -6.09 -7.14 17.69
N LEU A 299 -7.24 -6.59 17.30
CA LEU A 299 -7.98 -5.62 18.11
C LEU A 299 -8.36 -6.13 19.51
N PRO A 300 -8.80 -7.40 19.69
CA PRO A 300 -9.07 -7.95 21.02
C PRO A 300 -7.83 -8.02 21.93
N ASP A 301 -6.64 -8.24 21.34
CA ASP A 301 -5.39 -8.30 22.10
C ASP A 301 -4.95 -6.89 22.55
N LEU A 302 -5.10 -5.89 21.69
CA LEU A 302 -4.85 -4.50 22.03
C LEU A 302 -5.80 -4.00 23.13
N ALA A 303 -7.08 -4.38 23.09
CA ALA A 303 -8.03 -4.05 24.14
C ALA A 303 -7.64 -4.70 25.48
N ARG A 304 -7.32 -5.99 25.48
CA ARG A 304 -6.90 -6.73 26.66
C ARG A 304 -5.61 -6.21 27.30
N SER A 305 -4.70 -5.68 26.48
CA SER A 305 -3.44 -5.08 26.97
C SER A 305 -3.59 -3.65 27.49
N GLY A 306 -4.76 -3.02 27.32
CA GLY A 306 -5.01 -1.62 27.70
C GLY A 306 -4.45 -0.58 26.72
N LEU A 307 -3.76 -0.99 25.65
CA LEU A 307 -3.13 -0.07 24.69
C LEU A 307 -4.10 0.85 23.94
N LEU A 308 -5.39 0.50 23.93
CA LEU A 308 -6.42 1.33 23.31
C LEU A 308 -6.84 2.51 24.22
N ASP A 309 -6.45 2.51 25.50
CA ASP A 309 -6.91 3.45 26.52
C ASP A 309 -5.79 4.23 27.22
N ASP A 310 -4.53 3.79 27.11
CA ASP A 310 -3.37 4.37 27.80
C ASP A 310 -2.78 5.62 27.13
N GLY A 311 -3.26 5.97 25.94
CA GLY A 311 -2.78 7.12 25.17
C GLY A 311 -1.54 6.85 24.29
N ALA A 312 -1.01 5.63 24.29
CA ALA A 312 0.07 5.24 23.39
C ALA A 312 -0.41 5.18 21.92
N LEU A 313 -1.70 4.89 21.71
CA LEU A 313 -2.33 4.91 20.41
C LEU A 313 -3.26 6.11 20.26
N LEU A 314 -2.96 6.99 19.31
CA LEU A 314 -3.77 8.17 18.99
C LEU A 314 -5.00 7.82 18.14
N SER A 315 -4.91 6.77 17.35
CA SER A 315 -6.01 6.16 16.59
C SER A 315 -5.59 4.77 16.12
N CYS A 316 -6.56 3.91 15.86
CA CYS A 316 -6.35 2.58 15.32
C CYS A 316 -7.17 2.41 14.03
N ALA A 317 -6.50 2.35 12.88
CA ALA A 317 -7.13 1.96 11.60
C ALA A 317 -7.05 0.45 11.45
N VAL A 318 -8.18 -0.23 11.44
CA VAL A 318 -8.25 -1.68 11.33
C VAL A 318 -8.78 -2.12 9.98
N LEU A 319 -8.08 -3.07 9.36
CA LEU A 319 -8.47 -3.64 8.09
C LEU A 319 -9.25 -4.92 8.34
N SER A 320 -10.51 -4.93 7.87
CA SER A 320 -11.34 -6.13 7.84
C SER A 320 -11.31 -6.77 6.45
N GLN A 321 -11.11 -8.09 6.41
CA GLN A 321 -11.20 -8.86 5.17
C GLN A 321 -12.60 -9.44 5.02
N PRO A 322 -13.07 -9.68 3.77
CA PRO A 322 -14.42 -10.24 3.53
C PRO A 322 -14.68 -11.60 4.19
N ASN A 323 -13.60 -12.34 4.46
CA ASN A 323 -13.64 -13.68 5.06
C ASN A 323 -13.35 -13.66 6.57
N ASP A 324 -13.16 -12.49 7.18
CA ASP A 324 -13.03 -12.42 8.63
C ASP A 324 -14.31 -13.00 9.25
N ALA A 325 -14.13 -13.93 10.20
CA ALA A 325 -15.20 -14.56 10.98
C ALA A 325 -16.16 -13.51 11.56
N PRO A 326 -17.36 -13.87 12.00
CA PRO A 326 -18.45 -12.96 12.27
C PRO A 326 -17.94 -11.74 13.04
N ARG A 327 -18.16 -10.56 12.45
CA ARG A 327 -17.66 -9.23 12.81
C ARG A 327 -17.13 -9.18 14.24
N ALA A 328 -15.80 -9.14 14.39
CA ALA A 328 -15.19 -8.94 15.69
C ALA A 328 -15.88 -7.73 16.33
N VAL A 329 -16.42 -7.92 17.54
CA VAL A 329 -17.03 -6.84 18.29
C VAL A 329 -15.94 -5.80 18.51
N ILE A 330 -16.13 -4.62 17.94
CA ILE A 330 -15.17 -3.53 18.15
C ILE A 330 -15.30 -3.11 19.60
N PRO A 331 -14.24 -3.20 20.42
CA PRO A 331 -14.30 -2.84 21.83
C PRO A 331 -14.55 -1.34 22.00
N GLU A 332 -15.17 -0.96 23.09
CA GLU A 332 -15.14 0.43 23.53
C GLU A 332 -13.69 0.80 23.84
N ALA A 333 -13.24 1.95 23.35
CA ALA A 333 -11.88 2.41 23.51
C ALA A 333 -11.82 3.94 23.52
N SER A 334 -10.86 4.50 24.27
CA SER A 334 -10.63 5.95 24.29
C SER A 334 -9.92 6.45 23.03
N CYS A 335 -9.17 5.60 22.33
CA CYS A 335 -8.63 5.95 21.02
C CYS A 335 -9.66 5.69 19.91
N PRO A 336 -9.79 6.57 18.90
CA PRO A 336 -10.68 6.35 17.77
C PRO A 336 -10.31 5.08 16.99
N ILE A 337 -11.28 4.19 16.82
CA ILE A 337 -11.14 3.01 15.96
C ILE A 337 -11.84 3.28 14.65
N ILE A 338 -11.10 3.12 13.54
CA ILE A 338 -11.59 3.35 12.19
C ILE A 338 -11.49 2.04 11.42
N GLU A 339 -12.62 1.51 11.03
CA GLU A 339 -12.69 0.31 10.22
C GLU A 339 -12.54 0.65 8.74
N ILE A 340 -11.63 -0.02 8.05
CA ILE A 340 -11.46 0.01 6.61
C ILE A 340 -11.86 -1.35 6.09
N ALA A 341 -13.03 -1.42 5.48
CA ALA A 341 -13.64 -2.65 5.00
C ALA A 341 -13.89 -2.58 3.51
N GLY A 342 -13.91 -3.73 2.86
CA GLY A 342 -14.29 -3.88 1.47
C GLY A 342 -13.15 -4.34 0.57
N ALA A 343 -13.56 -4.95 -0.54
CA ALA A 343 -12.70 -5.33 -1.64
C ALA A 343 -13.04 -4.46 -2.86
N GLY A 344 -12.01 -3.96 -3.54
CA GLY A 344 -12.18 -3.23 -4.78
C GLY A 344 -12.95 -1.92 -4.64
N ALA A 345 -13.91 -1.69 -5.54
CA ALA A 345 -14.68 -0.45 -5.64
C ALA A 345 -15.64 -0.19 -4.44
N SER A 346 -15.81 -1.17 -3.55
CA SER A 346 -16.69 -1.06 -2.37
C SER A 346 -15.94 -0.69 -1.09
N LEU A 347 -14.75 -0.11 -1.19
CA LEU A 347 -13.99 0.32 -0.02
C LEU A 347 -14.80 1.31 0.83
N ARG A 348 -14.89 1.03 2.14
CA ARG A 348 -15.60 1.86 3.11
C ARG A 348 -14.67 2.20 4.26
N ILE A 349 -14.67 3.47 4.65
CA ILE A 349 -13.95 3.97 5.83
C ILE A 349 -15.01 4.44 6.82
N SER A 350 -15.20 3.72 7.91
CA SER A 350 -16.19 4.04 8.94
C SER A 350 -15.52 4.26 10.30
N SER A 351 -15.87 5.37 10.96
CA SER A 351 -15.47 5.61 12.34
C SER A 351 -16.49 4.97 13.30
N HIS A 352 -16.03 4.38 14.40
CA HIS A 352 -16.91 3.80 15.39
C HIS A 352 -17.69 4.87 16.14
N ALA A 353 -17.11 6.04 16.37
CA ALA A 353 -17.77 7.22 16.92
C ALA A 353 -18.98 7.69 16.07
N ASP A 354 -18.88 7.60 14.73
CA ASP A 354 -19.97 8.01 13.84
C ASP A 354 -21.20 7.10 13.92
N LYS A 355 -21.06 5.84 14.37
CA LYS A 355 -22.19 4.91 14.56
C LYS A 355 -23.00 5.23 15.80
N GLU A 356 -22.35 5.67 16.88
CA GLU A 356 -23.03 6.06 18.11
C GLU A 356 -23.83 7.37 17.96
N ASP A 357 -23.31 8.37 17.25
CA ASP A 357 -24.02 9.60 16.97
C ASP A 357 -25.28 9.37 16.13
N LYS A 358 -25.23 8.46 15.15
CA LYS A 358 -26.43 8.09 14.36
C LYS A 358 -27.44 7.29 15.15
N ALA A 359 -27.02 6.50 16.13
CA ALA A 359 -27.93 5.77 17.02
C ALA A 359 -28.57 6.66 18.10
N ARG A 360 -27.97 7.83 18.41
CA ARG A 360 -28.54 8.81 19.36
C ARG A 360 -29.51 9.80 18.69
N VAL A 361 -29.47 9.93 17.36
CA VAL A 361 -30.33 10.84 16.58
C VAL A 361 -31.54 10.11 15.97
N ALA A 362 -31.60 8.79 16.03
CA ALA A 362 -32.72 7.94 15.64
C ALA A 362 -33.54 7.50 16.85
#